data_2b7a331a682ded5f65f9f36e3bc1f63d
#
_entry.id   2b7a331a682ded5f65f9f36e3bc1f63d
#
_cell.length_a   1.000
_cell.length_b   1.000
_cell.length_c   1.000
_cell.angle_alpha   90.00
_cell.angle_beta   90.00
_cell.angle_gamma   90.00
#
_symmetry.space_group_name_H-M   'P 1'
#
loop_
_entity.id
_entity.type
_entity.pdbx_description
1 polymer ?
#
loop_
_entity_poly.entity_id
_entity_poly.type
_entity_poly.pdbx_seq_one_letter_code
_entity_poly.pdbx_strand_id
1 'polypeptide(L)'
;MAGVLLVVYAAMVVFWRDPVTSIYTAYEQHEMSSQLDKTFVTWREDARKEIGAPLPPVGTHGGATVAPAVSSASVLRSARRLALRFASIEHGHTGRPLGRIRISRIGLSTIVVENTDYWGSLSKGPGRYEQGSFPGLGRTTGIAGHRTTFAAPFRHIDSIRTGDSIVVEMPYGTFTYRVLRHRIVDNGDWSIMRKVGFDELVLSACHPLYSASHRYVIFARLESVKLPGARDAVRVLPASPATTAA
;
A
#
# COMPACT_ATOMS: atom_id res chain seq x y z
N MET A 1 19.43 -13.19 38.15
CA MET A 1 19.34 -13.63 36.75
C MET A 1 18.11 -13.08 36.04
N ALA A 2 16.85 -13.29 36.55
CA ALA A 2 15.63 -12.79 35.89
C ALA A 2 15.59 -11.26 35.73
N GLY A 3 16.05 -10.46 36.68
CA GLY A 3 16.09 -8.99 36.58
C GLY A 3 17.03 -8.47 35.49
N VAL A 4 18.18 -9.14 35.27
CA VAL A 4 19.12 -8.76 34.19
C VAL A 4 18.49 -9.05 32.82
N LEU A 5 17.80 -10.17 32.67
CA LEU A 5 17.10 -10.49 31.43
C LEU A 5 15.99 -9.50 31.11
N LEU A 6 15.24 -9.04 32.13
CA LEU A 6 14.22 -8.00 31.97
C LEU A 6 14.81 -6.65 31.53
N VAL A 7 15.93 -6.24 32.14
CA VAL A 7 16.62 -5.00 31.73
C VAL A 7 17.17 -5.09 30.31
N VAL A 8 17.77 -6.22 29.94
CA VAL A 8 18.27 -6.46 28.58
C VAL A 8 17.12 -6.45 27.58
N TYR A 9 16.00 -7.11 27.90
CA TYR A 9 14.81 -7.10 27.04
C TYR A 9 14.22 -5.68 26.89
N ALA A 10 14.09 -4.93 27.99
CA ALA A 10 13.64 -3.54 27.96
C ALA A 10 14.56 -2.65 27.11
N ALA A 11 15.88 -2.82 27.24
CA ALA A 11 16.86 -2.13 26.41
C ALA A 11 16.71 -2.50 24.92
N MET A 12 16.55 -3.79 24.60
CA MET A 12 16.28 -4.23 23.23
C MET A 12 15.03 -3.57 22.63
N VAL A 13 13.92 -3.55 23.37
CA VAL A 13 12.66 -2.95 22.90
C VAL A 13 12.82 -1.45 22.66
N VAL A 14 13.52 -0.75 23.56
CA VAL A 14 13.73 0.71 23.47
C VAL A 14 14.71 1.08 22.36
N PHE A 15 15.84 0.41 22.27
CA PHE A 15 16.94 0.79 21.37
C PHE A 15 16.89 0.12 20.00
N TRP A 16 16.21 -1.01 19.87
CA TRP A 16 16.24 -1.78 18.61
C TRP A 16 14.82 -2.01 18.06
N ARG A 17 14.16 -3.05 18.48
CA ARG A 17 12.77 -3.44 18.13
C ARG A 17 12.30 -4.49 19.13
N ASP A 18 10.99 -4.61 19.31
CA ASP A 18 10.42 -5.73 20.06
C ASP A 18 10.65 -7.06 19.29
N PRO A 19 11.57 -7.94 19.74
CA PRO A 19 11.91 -9.15 18.99
C PRO A 19 10.77 -10.17 18.97
N VAL A 20 9.98 -10.24 20.05
CA VAL A 20 8.91 -11.23 20.19
C VAL A 20 7.79 -10.97 19.18
N THR A 21 7.27 -9.74 19.16
CA THR A 21 6.21 -9.38 18.21
C THR A 21 6.73 -9.34 16.77
N SER A 22 8.02 -9.05 16.57
CA SER A 22 8.63 -9.08 15.24
C SER A 22 8.70 -10.49 14.63
N ILE A 23 9.02 -11.52 15.44
CA ILE A 23 9.02 -12.92 15.01
C ILE A 23 7.61 -13.37 14.65
N TYR A 24 6.62 -13.03 15.49
CA TYR A 24 5.22 -13.33 15.22
C TYR A 24 4.76 -12.72 13.89
N THR A 25 5.01 -11.43 13.68
CA THR A 25 4.64 -10.75 12.43
C THR A 25 5.35 -11.36 11.22
N ALA A 26 6.63 -11.71 11.33
CA ALA A 26 7.36 -12.36 10.25
C ALA A 26 6.76 -13.71 9.86
N TYR A 27 6.34 -14.51 10.84
CA TYR A 27 5.63 -15.77 10.61
C TYR A 27 4.31 -15.53 9.88
N GLU A 28 3.46 -14.63 10.36
CA GLU A 28 2.17 -14.28 9.71
C GLU A 28 2.38 -13.76 8.28
N GLN A 29 3.37 -12.90 8.06
CA GLN A 29 3.71 -12.39 6.72
C GLN A 29 4.15 -13.51 5.77
N HIS A 30 4.88 -14.51 6.27
CA HIS A 30 5.30 -15.67 5.48
C HIS A 30 4.10 -16.52 5.06
N GLU A 31 3.22 -16.87 6.00
CA GLU A 31 2.00 -17.64 5.72
C GLU A 31 1.09 -16.93 4.72
N MET A 32 0.87 -15.64 4.92
CA MET A 32 0.06 -14.81 4.04
C MET A 32 0.66 -14.66 2.64
N SER A 33 1.98 -14.75 2.49
CA SER A 33 2.64 -14.57 1.19
C SER A 33 2.17 -15.62 0.18
N SER A 34 2.11 -16.88 0.57
CA SER A 34 1.67 -17.96 -0.32
C SER A 34 0.21 -17.83 -0.73
N GLN A 35 -0.65 -17.42 0.20
CA GLN A 35 -2.06 -17.15 -0.06
C GLN A 35 -2.23 -15.97 -1.04
N LEU A 36 -1.49 -14.88 -0.79
CA LEU A 36 -1.54 -13.69 -1.62
C LEU A 36 -1.03 -13.96 -3.03
N ASP A 37 0.04 -14.76 -3.19
CA ASP A 37 0.58 -15.11 -4.51
C ASP A 37 -0.42 -15.91 -5.34
N LYS A 38 -1.18 -16.84 -4.75
CA LYS A 38 -2.28 -17.54 -5.41
C LYS A 38 -3.36 -16.56 -5.86
N THR A 39 -3.71 -15.60 -5.00
CA THR A 39 -4.68 -14.54 -5.33
C THR A 39 -4.19 -13.68 -6.50
N PHE A 40 -2.92 -13.31 -6.56
CA PHE A 40 -2.34 -12.57 -7.68
C PHE A 40 -2.43 -13.35 -9.00
N VAL A 41 -2.21 -14.66 -8.98
CA VAL A 41 -2.32 -15.51 -10.19
C VAL A 41 -3.76 -15.53 -10.70
N THR A 42 -4.72 -15.83 -9.83
CA THR A 42 -6.15 -15.90 -10.18
C THR A 42 -6.65 -14.56 -10.74
N TRP A 43 -6.33 -13.45 -10.06
CA TRP A 43 -6.73 -12.12 -10.50
C TRP A 43 -6.07 -11.67 -11.80
N ARG A 44 -4.86 -12.14 -12.10
CA ARG A 44 -4.22 -11.87 -13.39
C ARG A 44 -4.99 -12.47 -14.57
N GLU A 45 -5.52 -13.67 -14.40
CA GLU A 45 -6.35 -14.33 -15.40
C GLU A 45 -7.70 -13.62 -15.57
N ASP A 46 -8.35 -13.29 -14.46
CA ASP A 46 -9.61 -12.55 -14.46
C ASP A 46 -9.48 -11.16 -15.09
N ALA A 47 -8.41 -10.44 -14.75
CA ALA A 47 -8.11 -9.14 -15.33
C ALA A 47 -7.91 -9.21 -16.85
N ARG A 48 -7.27 -10.27 -17.36
CA ARG A 48 -7.13 -10.48 -18.81
C ARG A 48 -8.47 -10.62 -19.50
N LYS A 49 -9.41 -11.36 -18.92
CA LYS A 49 -10.78 -11.52 -19.46
C LYS A 49 -11.54 -10.20 -19.46
N GLU A 50 -11.44 -9.42 -18.36
CA GLU A 50 -12.14 -8.15 -18.16
C GLU A 50 -11.63 -7.03 -19.10
N ILE A 51 -10.32 -7.00 -19.35
CA ILE A 51 -9.67 -5.94 -20.14
C ILE A 51 -9.93 -6.11 -21.64
N GLY A 52 -10.35 -7.32 -22.08
CA GLY A 52 -10.77 -7.57 -23.46
C GLY A 52 -9.69 -7.29 -24.52
N ALA A 53 -8.41 -7.31 -24.17
CA ALA A 53 -7.31 -7.07 -25.09
C ALA A 53 -6.64 -8.39 -25.48
N PRO A 54 -6.54 -8.71 -26.79
CA PRO A 54 -5.53 -9.64 -27.23
C PRO A 54 -4.18 -9.02 -26.94
N LEU A 55 -3.39 -9.64 -26.04
CA LEU A 55 -1.96 -9.35 -26.00
C LEU A 55 -1.40 -9.66 -27.39
N PRO A 56 -0.61 -8.76 -28.02
CA PRO A 56 -0.01 -9.05 -29.30
C PRO A 56 0.82 -10.34 -29.18
N PRO A 57 0.75 -11.25 -30.19
CA PRO A 57 1.53 -12.46 -30.17
C PRO A 57 3.01 -12.12 -30.11
N VAL A 58 3.74 -12.85 -29.28
CA VAL A 58 5.19 -12.80 -29.25
C VAL A 58 5.71 -13.33 -30.57
N GLY A 59 6.24 -12.44 -31.39
CA GLY A 59 7.09 -12.76 -32.53
C GLY A 59 6.37 -13.01 -33.86
N THR A 60 6.46 -12.06 -34.76
CA THR A 60 7.06 -12.25 -36.11
C THR A 60 7.20 -10.89 -36.79
N HIS A 61 8.26 -10.72 -37.51
CA HIS A 61 8.68 -9.51 -38.22
C HIS A 61 7.64 -9.03 -39.26
N GLY A 62 7.42 -7.73 -39.33
CA GLY A 62 6.88 -7.06 -40.50
C GLY A 62 5.53 -6.40 -40.30
N GLY A 63 5.52 -5.06 -40.28
CA GLY A 63 4.35 -4.22 -40.35
C GLY A 63 4.05 -3.45 -39.06
N ALA A 64 4.44 -2.18 -39.01
CA ALA A 64 4.14 -1.27 -37.93
C ALA A 64 2.64 -0.93 -37.93
N THR A 65 1.83 -1.79 -37.34
CA THR A 65 0.49 -1.41 -36.89
C THR A 65 0.67 -0.77 -35.51
N VAL A 66 0.61 0.54 -35.46
CA VAL A 66 0.58 1.29 -34.17
C VAL A 66 -0.64 0.81 -33.41
N ALA A 67 -0.43 -0.02 -32.41
CA ALA A 67 -1.49 -0.41 -31.48
C ALA A 67 -2.09 0.89 -30.88
N PRO A 68 -3.42 1.03 -30.81
CA PRO A 68 -4.03 2.24 -30.30
C PRO A 68 -3.49 2.51 -28.91
N ALA A 69 -2.93 3.72 -28.70
CA ALA A 69 -2.38 4.14 -27.43
C ALA A 69 -3.46 3.99 -26.37
N VAL A 70 -3.24 3.07 -25.41
CA VAL A 70 -4.18 2.83 -24.31
C VAL A 70 -4.30 4.12 -23.50
N SER A 71 -5.44 4.78 -23.58
CA SER A 71 -5.64 6.06 -22.90
C SER A 71 -5.63 5.89 -21.37
N SER A 72 -5.10 6.86 -20.64
CA SER A 72 -5.13 6.86 -19.17
C SER A 72 -6.56 6.70 -18.63
N ALA A 73 -7.54 7.26 -19.30
CA ALA A 73 -8.96 7.12 -18.93
C ALA A 73 -9.48 5.68 -19.07
N SER A 74 -9.06 4.93 -20.09
CA SER A 74 -9.47 3.53 -20.26
C SER A 74 -8.84 2.63 -19.18
N VAL A 75 -7.55 2.84 -18.87
CA VAL A 75 -6.85 2.12 -17.79
C VAL A 75 -7.51 2.38 -16.44
N LEU A 76 -7.84 3.63 -16.13
CA LEU A 76 -8.51 3.99 -14.88
C LEU A 76 -9.91 3.36 -14.78
N ARG A 77 -10.67 3.33 -15.87
CA ARG A 77 -11.99 2.65 -15.88
C ARG A 77 -11.85 1.16 -15.61
N SER A 78 -10.89 0.48 -16.23
CA SER A 78 -10.63 -0.94 -15.99
C SER A 78 -10.14 -1.18 -14.55
N ALA A 79 -9.18 -0.40 -14.08
CA ALA A 79 -8.71 -0.47 -12.69
C ALA A 79 -9.88 -0.31 -11.69
N ARG A 80 -10.78 0.65 -11.95
CA ARG A 80 -11.95 0.88 -11.10
C ARG A 80 -12.92 -0.31 -11.07
N ARG A 81 -13.22 -0.91 -12.22
CA ARG A 81 -14.08 -2.11 -12.27
C ARG A 81 -13.49 -3.27 -11.47
N LEU A 82 -12.20 -3.54 -11.69
CA LEU A 82 -11.48 -4.59 -10.96
C LEU A 82 -11.41 -4.29 -9.46
N ALA A 83 -11.16 -3.04 -9.08
CA ALA A 83 -11.15 -2.61 -7.68
C ALA A 83 -12.51 -2.78 -6.99
N LEU A 84 -13.62 -2.46 -7.68
CA LEU A 84 -14.97 -2.66 -7.15
C LEU A 84 -15.26 -4.14 -6.92
N ARG A 85 -14.90 -5.00 -7.86
CA ARG A 85 -15.05 -6.46 -7.73
C ARG A 85 -14.18 -6.99 -6.59
N PHE A 86 -12.93 -6.55 -6.47
CA PHE A 86 -12.05 -6.93 -5.37
C PHE A 86 -12.63 -6.49 -4.02
N ALA A 87 -13.08 -5.25 -3.93
CA ALA A 87 -13.70 -4.71 -2.72
C ALA A 87 -14.94 -5.50 -2.28
N SER A 88 -15.78 -5.95 -3.22
CA SER A 88 -16.97 -6.75 -2.90
C SER A 88 -16.65 -8.14 -2.31
N ILE A 89 -15.43 -8.64 -2.53
CA ILE A 89 -14.97 -9.94 -2.03
C ILE A 89 -14.20 -9.80 -0.71
N GLU A 90 -13.35 -8.77 -0.60
CA GLU A 90 -12.37 -8.68 0.48
C GLU A 90 -12.75 -7.70 1.60
N HIS A 91 -13.68 -6.77 1.34
CA HIS A 91 -14.08 -5.78 2.34
C HIS A 91 -14.69 -6.44 3.58
N GLY A 92 -14.21 -6.03 4.77
CA GLY A 92 -14.70 -6.51 6.06
C GLY A 92 -14.09 -7.84 6.52
N HIS A 93 -13.25 -8.50 5.72
CA HIS A 93 -12.57 -9.72 6.12
C HIS A 93 -11.27 -9.43 6.91
N THR A 94 -11.42 -9.10 8.19
CA THR A 94 -10.34 -8.73 9.11
C THR A 94 -9.11 -9.64 9.01
N GLY A 95 -7.92 -9.04 8.82
CA GLY A 95 -6.65 -9.74 8.78
C GLY A 95 -6.33 -10.46 7.48
N ARG A 96 -7.22 -10.42 6.48
CA ARG A 96 -6.99 -11.04 5.17
C ARG A 96 -5.94 -10.27 4.36
N PRO A 97 -4.98 -10.95 3.71
CA PRO A 97 -3.97 -10.27 2.90
C PRO A 97 -4.60 -9.64 1.66
N LEU A 98 -4.39 -8.34 1.46
CA LEU A 98 -4.95 -7.58 0.35
C LEU A 98 -3.96 -7.34 -0.79
N GLY A 99 -2.70 -7.11 -0.45
CA GLY A 99 -1.67 -6.71 -1.40
C GLY A 99 -0.35 -6.43 -0.70
N ARG A 100 0.60 -5.81 -1.42
CA ARG A 100 1.90 -5.42 -0.87
C ARG A 100 2.10 -3.91 -0.96
N ILE A 101 2.70 -3.33 0.07
CA ILE A 101 3.16 -1.94 0.06
C ILE A 101 4.68 -1.91 0.03
N ARG A 102 5.25 -1.07 -0.85
CA ARG A 102 6.70 -0.81 -0.91
C ARG A 102 6.98 0.68 -0.82
N ILE A 103 7.92 1.03 0.06
CA ILE A 103 8.37 2.41 0.28
C ILE A 103 9.90 2.39 0.35
N SER A 104 10.54 2.67 -0.77
CA SER A 104 12.01 2.55 -0.90
C SER A 104 12.76 3.47 0.08
N ARG A 105 12.22 4.67 0.34
CA ARG A 105 12.80 5.64 1.29
C ARG A 105 13.11 5.05 2.67
N ILE A 106 12.28 4.13 3.13
CA ILE A 106 12.40 3.51 4.47
C ILE A 106 12.70 2.01 4.39
N GLY A 107 13.03 1.50 3.20
CA GLY A 107 13.33 0.08 2.99
C GLY A 107 12.16 -0.85 3.28
N LEU A 108 10.92 -0.38 3.21
CA LEU A 108 9.75 -1.18 3.53
C LEU A 108 9.26 -1.98 2.33
N SER A 109 9.04 -3.27 2.53
CA SER A 109 8.27 -4.15 1.65
C SER A 109 7.50 -5.14 2.53
N THR A 110 6.16 -5.05 2.56
CA THR A 110 5.33 -5.86 3.47
C THR A 110 3.92 -6.04 2.91
N ILE A 111 3.22 -7.09 3.37
CA ILE A 111 1.83 -7.34 3.02
C ILE A 111 0.92 -6.41 3.83
N VAL A 112 -0.06 -5.83 3.14
CA VAL A 112 -1.15 -5.06 3.74
C VAL A 112 -2.32 -5.98 3.95
N VAL A 113 -2.96 -5.89 5.13
CA VAL A 113 -4.12 -6.69 5.50
C VAL A 113 -5.40 -5.85 5.57
N GLU A 114 -6.54 -6.52 5.52
CA GLU A 114 -7.84 -5.87 5.69
C GLU A 114 -8.09 -5.52 7.15
N ASN A 115 -8.66 -4.32 7.37
CA ASN A 115 -9.00 -3.77 8.67
C ASN A 115 -7.78 -3.33 9.51
N THR A 116 -8.06 -2.62 10.60
CA THR A 116 -7.06 -2.08 11.56
C THR A 116 -7.31 -2.58 12.98
N ASP A 117 -7.98 -3.72 13.12
CA ASP A 117 -8.09 -4.41 14.40
C ASP A 117 -6.70 -4.75 14.95
N TYR A 118 -6.49 -4.55 16.24
CA TYR A 118 -5.17 -4.68 16.83
C TYR A 118 -4.59 -6.08 16.70
N TRP A 119 -5.35 -7.12 17.09
CA TRP A 119 -4.90 -8.51 17.07
C TRP A 119 -5.19 -9.23 15.76
N GLY A 120 -6.32 -8.93 15.14
CA GLY A 120 -6.73 -9.60 13.90
C GLY A 120 -5.99 -9.12 12.67
N SER A 121 -5.50 -7.87 12.68
CA SER A 121 -4.90 -7.23 11.50
C SER A 121 -3.53 -6.61 11.79
N LEU A 122 -3.45 -5.60 12.64
CA LEU A 122 -2.22 -4.81 12.82
C LEU A 122 -1.07 -5.62 13.42
N SER A 123 -1.34 -6.69 14.17
CA SER A 123 -0.31 -7.64 14.63
C SER A 123 0.37 -8.40 13.48
N LYS A 124 -0.32 -8.55 12.35
CA LYS A 124 0.15 -9.27 11.16
C LYS A 124 0.88 -8.36 10.17
N GLY A 125 0.56 -7.05 10.15
CA GLY A 125 1.16 -6.08 9.24
C GLY A 125 0.39 -4.77 9.18
N PRO A 126 0.74 -3.85 8.26
CA PRO A 126 -0.07 -2.67 8.02
C PRO A 126 -1.49 -3.05 7.60
N GLY A 127 -2.49 -2.39 8.19
CA GLY A 127 -3.91 -2.64 7.95
C GLY A 127 -4.59 -1.52 7.18
N ARG A 128 -5.46 -1.87 6.22
CA ARG A 128 -6.32 -0.90 5.54
C ARG A 128 -7.44 -0.44 6.50
N TYR A 129 -7.69 0.86 6.55
CA TYR A 129 -8.87 1.39 7.24
C TYR A 129 -10.14 0.92 6.56
N GLU A 130 -11.03 0.27 7.31
CA GLU A 130 -12.30 -0.26 6.79
C GLU A 130 -13.18 0.83 6.17
N GLN A 131 -13.20 2.02 6.78
CA GLN A 131 -13.93 3.20 6.26
C GLN A 131 -13.26 3.81 5.01
N GLY A 132 -12.03 3.40 4.70
CA GLY A 132 -11.30 3.83 3.52
C GLY A 132 -11.71 3.08 2.26
N SER A 133 -11.28 3.61 1.14
CA SER A 133 -11.47 3.00 -0.18
C SER A 133 -10.38 1.96 -0.48
N PHE A 134 -10.49 1.30 -1.62
CA PHE A 134 -9.41 0.53 -2.23
C PHE A 134 -8.71 1.37 -3.32
N PRO A 135 -7.40 1.13 -3.58
CA PRO A 135 -6.67 1.79 -4.66
C PRO A 135 -7.39 1.68 -6.02
N GLY A 136 -7.44 2.77 -6.78
CA GLY A 136 -8.08 2.81 -8.09
C GLY A 136 -9.55 3.21 -8.10
N LEU A 137 -10.16 3.45 -6.93
CA LEU A 137 -11.56 3.89 -6.84
C LEU A 137 -11.75 5.41 -6.88
N GLY A 138 -10.66 6.20 -6.96
CA GLY A 138 -10.73 7.67 -7.01
C GLY A 138 -11.15 8.29 -5.67
N ARG A 139 -10.82 7.64 -4.56
CA ARG A 139 -11.15 8.03 -3.18
C ARG A 139 -9.94 7.82 -2.27
N THR A 140 -10.06 8.21 -1.01
CA THR A 140 -8.99 8.03 -0.01
C THR A 140 -8.89 6.59 0.44
N THR A 141 -7.72 5.98 0.22
CA THR A 141 -7.31 4.69 0.78
C THR A 141 -6.43 4.98 1.99
N GLY A 142 -6.78 4.50 3.17
CA GLY A 142 -5.97 4.66 4.37
C GLY A 142 -5.30 3.35 4.77
N ILE A 143 -4.04 3.41 5.19
CA ILE A 143 -3.28 2.27 5.73
C ILE A 143 -2.61 2.70 7.02
N ALA A 144 -2.92 2.00 8.12
CA ALA A 144 -2.29 2.19 9.41
C ALA A 144 -1.20 1.15 9.64
N GLY A 145 -0.17 1.50 10.44
CA GLY A 145 0.87 0.54 10.82
C GLY A 145 1.57 0.93 12.12
N HIS A 146 2.11 -0.07 12.80
CA HIS A 146 2.86 0.14 14.04
C HIS A 146 4.21 0.85 13.82
N ARG A 147 4.66 1.62 14.81
CA ARG A 147 5.99 2.25 14.82
C ARG A 147 6.99 1.58 15.74
N THR A 148 6.54 0.77 16.72
CA THR A 148 7.41 0.23 17.78
C THR A 148 7.28 -1.27 17.97
N THR A 149 6.14 -1.86 17.66
CA THR A 149 5.81 -3.28 17.86
C THR A 149 5.47 -3.95 16.53
N PHE A 150 5.33 -5.27 16.50
CA PHE A 150 4.89 -6.06 15.35
C PHE A 150 5.70 -5.73 14.08
N ALA A 151 7.02 -5.96 14.15
CA ALA A 151 8.00 -5.61 13.14
C ALA A 151 8.10 -4.11 12.82
N ALA A 152 7.30 -3.26 13.47
CA ALA A 152 7.31 -1.79 13.36
C ALA A 152 7.37 -1.30 11.90
N PRO A 153 6.43 -1.69 11.01
CA PRO A 153 6.54 -1.43 9.58
C PRO A 153 6.65 0.07 9.27
N PHE A 154 6.05 0.93 10.10
CA PHE A 154 6.11 2.38 9.91
C PHE A 154 7.02 3.09 10.92
N ARG A 155 8.05 2.39 11.46
CA ARG A 155 9.00 3.00 12.40
C ARG A 155 9.60 4.31 11.90
N HIS A 156 9.97 4.35 10.63
CA HIS A 156 10.62 5.48 9.96
C HIS A 156 9.68 6.26 9.03
N ILE A 157 8.37 6.26 9.31
CA ILE A 157 7.38 7.00 8.51
C ILE A 157 7.72 8.51 8.42
N ASP A 158 8.33 9.06 9.45
CA ASP A 158 8.79 10.44 9.53
C ASP A 158 10.01 10.76 8.64
N SER A 159 10.65 9.75 8.08
CA SER A 159 11.71 9.91 7.08
C SER A 159 11.18 10.06 5.65
N ILE A 160 9.89 9.79 5.43
CA ILE A 160 9.24 9.93 4.13
C ILE A 160 9.06 11.41 3.81
N ARG A 161 9.42 11.82 2.59
CA ARG A 161 9.44 13.22 2.16
C ARG A 161 8.49 13.46 0.99
N THR A 162 8.05 14.69 0.83
CA THR A 162 7.35 15.15 -0.39
C THR A 162 8.16 14.77 -1.64
N GLY A 163 7.47 14.19 -2.62
CA GLY A 163 8.07 13.68 -3.86
C GLY A 163 8.52 12.22 -3.80
N ASP A 164 8.56 11.56 -2.64
CA ASP A 164 8.85 10.13 -2.56
C ASP A 164 7.71 9.30 -3.18
N SER A 165 8.05 8.11 -3.67
CA SER A 165 7.09 7.18 -4.25
C SER A 165 6.72 6.10 -3.26
N ILE A 166 5.41 5.79 -3.21
CA ILE A 166 4.83 4.67 -2.49
C ILE A 166 4.14 3.78 -3.51
N VAL A 167 4.49 2.50 -3.54
CA VAL A 167 3.89 1.53 -4.45
C VAL A 167 2.98 0.61 -3.67
N VAL A 168 1.72 0.52 -4.09
CA VAL A 168 0.74 -0.43 -3.56
C VAL A 168 0.40 -1.43 -4.67
N GLU A 169 0.79 -2.68 -4.46
CA GLU A 169 0.51 -3.79 -5.36
C GLU A 169 -0.73 -4.53 -4.88
N MET A 170 -1.79 -4.45 -5.66
CA MET A 170 -3.03 -5.19 -5.44
C MET A 170 -3.15 -6.30 -6.48
N PRO A 171 -3.88 -7.39 -6.24
CA PRO A 171 -4.08 -8.45 -7.22
C PRO A 171 -4.63 -7.96 -8.57
N TYR A 172 -5.36 -6.85 -8.56
CA TYR A 172 -5.99 -6.24 -9.73
C TYR A 172 -5.17 -5.09 -10.36
N GLY A 173 -3.99 -4.75 -9.84
CA GLY A 173 -3.12 -3.70 -10.40
C GLY A 173 -2.08 -3.16 -9.43
N THR A 174 -1.07 -2.50 -9.98
CA THR A 174 -0.04 -1.79 -9.22
C THR A 174 -0.30 -0.29 -9.30
N PHE A 175 -0.36 0.35 -8.15
CA PHE A 175 -0.67 1.76 -7.97
C PHE A 175 0.53 2.48 -7.38
N THR A 176 1.09 3.44 -8.11
CA THR A 176 2.20 4.26 -7.63
C THR A 176 1.67 5.62 -7.20
N TYR A 177 1.93 5.96 -5.96
CA TYR A 177 1.53 7.22 -5.35
C TYR A 177 2.75 8.12 -5.14
N ARG A 178 2.58 9.43 -5.35
CA ARG A 178 3.56 10.47 -5.06
C ARG A 178 3.20 11.19 -3.77
N VAL A 179 4.12 11.22 -2.81
CA VAL A 179 3.91 11.92 -1.53
C VAL A 179 3.77 13.42 -1.77
N LEU A 180 2.70 14.00 -1.23
CA LEU A 180 2.39 15.43 -1.32
C LEU A 180 2.83 16.19 -0.07
N ARG A 181 2.54 15.65 1.12
CA ARG A 181 2.76 16.29 2.41
C ARG A 181 2.64 15.31 3.56
N HIS A 182 3.03 15.76 4.73
CA HIS A 182 2.75 15.08 6.00
C HIS A 182 2.03 16.02 6.98
N ARG A 183 1.42 15.44 8.00
CA ARG A 183 0.83 16.14 9.15
C ARG A 183 0.96 15.30 10.39
N ILE A 184 1.03 15.97 11.54
CA ILE A 184 0.79 15.36 12.85
C ILE A 184 -0.63 15.78 13.27
N VAL A 185 -1.44 14.80 13.67
CA VAL A 185 -2.84 15.00 14.04
C VAL A 185 -3.13 14.28 15.36
N ASP A 186 -4.20 14.64 16.03
CA ASP A 186 -4.66 13.93 17.21
C ASP A 186 -5.08 12.49 16.88
N ASN A 187 -5.01 11.60 17.87
CA ASN A 187 -5.28 10.17 17.69
C ASN A 187 -6.66 9.88 17.05
N GLY A 188 -7.67 10.66 17.39
CA GLY A 188 -9.05 10.48 16.90
C GLY A 188 -9.42 11.36 15.69
N ASP A 189 -8.49 12.03 15.05
CA ASP A 189 -8.78 12.92 13.92
C ASP A 189 -9.06 12.13 12.64
N TRP A 190 -10.34 11.86 12.39
CA TRP A 190 -10.81 11.18 11.17
C TRP A 190 -10.83 12.09 9.94
N SER A 191 -10.52 13.38 10.06
CA SER A 191 -10.43 14.28 8.89
C SER A 191 -9.38 13.86 7.87
N ILE A 192 -8.43 13.01 8.27
CA ILE A 192 -7.43 12.39 7.40
C ILE A 192 -8.02 11.49 6.33
N MET A 193 -9.24 10.96 6.55
CA MET A 193 -9.95 10.05 5.63
C MET A 193 -11.03 10.78 4.79
N ARG A 194 -11.03 12.11 4.81
CA ARG A 194 -12.00 12.91 4.02
C ARG A 194 -11.85 12.67 2.51
N LYS A 195 -12.94 12.84 1.77
CA LYS A 195 -12.92 12.81 0.30
C LYS A 195 -12.21 14.05 -0.25
N VAL A 196 -11.25 13.83 -1.16
CA VAL A 196 -10.44 14.89 -1.77
C VAL A 196 -10.63 15.04 -3.29
N GLY A 197 -11.51 14.22 -3.90
CA GLY A 197 -11.81 14.31 -5.33
C GLY A 197 -10.80 13.62 -6.27
N PHE A 198 -9.80 12.93 -5.72
CA PHE A 198 -8.82 12.12 -6.46
C PHE A 198 -8.47 10.85 -5.67
N ASP A 199 -7.71 9.96 -6.29
CA ASP A 199 -7.22 8.73 -5.62
C ASP A 199 -6.05 9.11 -4.71
N GLU A 200 -6.32 9.13 -3.39
CA GLU A 200 -5.37 9.49 -2.34
C GLU A 200 -5.00 8.26 -1.52
N LEU A 201 -3.71 8.14 -1.21
CA LEU A 201 -3.22 7.21 -0.20
C LEU A 201 -2.85 7.99 1.05
N VAL A 202 -3.36 7.53 2.19
CA VAL A 202 -3.04 8.04 3.52
C VAL A 202 -2.35 6.94 4.31
N LEU A 203 -1.11 7.19 4.75
CA LEU A 203 -0.43 6.32 5.71
C LEU A 203 -0.48 6.97 7.09
N SER A 204 -0.72 6.18 8.13
CA SER A 204 -0.73 6.68 9.50
C SER A 204 -0.01 5.74 10.47
N ALA A 205 0.68 6.33 11.43
CA ALA A 205 1.33 5.60 12.53
C ALA A 205 1.35 6.44 13.82
N CYS A 206 1.51 5.78 14.94
CA CYS A 206 1.60 6.45 16.24
C CYS A 206 2.73 7.49 16.31
N HIS A 207 2.50 8.61 16.99
CA HIS A 207 3.47 9.69 17.19
C HIS A 207 3.29 10.33 18.56
N PRO A 208 4.41 10.74 19.25
CA PRO A 208 5.81 10.37 18.97
C PRO A 208 6.08 8.87 19.16
N LEU A 209 7.31 8.42 18.91
CA LEU A 209 7.70 7.04 19.21
C LEU A 209 7.36 6.67 20.66
N TYR A 210 6.83 5.46 20.86
CA TYR A 210 6.39 4.94 22.17
C TYR A 210 5.16 5.66 22.77
N SER A 211 4.50 6.54 22.01
CA SER A 211 3.26 7.20 22.41
C SER A 211 2.18 7.03 21.35
N ALA A 212 0.94 6.93 21.76
CA ALA A 212 -0.23 6.86 20.89
C ALA A 212 -1.08 8.14 20.94
N SER A 213 -0.55 9.24 21.51
CA SER A 213 -1.29 10.50 21.68
C SER A 213 -1.68 11.16 20.36
N HIS A 214 -0.80 11.03 19.35
CA HIS A 214 -1.00 11.60 18.03
C HIS A 214 -0.75 10.55 16.93
N ARG A 215 -0.99 10.95 15.67
CA ARG A 215 -0.63 10.19 14.47
C ARG A 215 0.28 11.02 13.57
N TYR A 216 1.37 10.42 13.11
CA TYR A 216 2.13 10.91 11.97
C TYR A 216 1.48 10.41 10.71
N VAL A 217 1.07 11.32 9.83
CA VAL A 217 0.25 11.02 8.65
C VAL A 217 0.95 11.49 7.39
N ILE A 218 1.06 10.60 6.41
CA ILE A 218 1.54 10.89 5.05
C ILE A 218 0.35 10.91 4.11
N PHE A 219 0.29 11.91 3.22
CA PHE A 219 -0.69 12.03 2.15
C PHE A 219 0.01 11.94 0.81
N ALA A 220 -0.47 11.03 -0.03
CA ALA A 220 0.10 10.81 -1.36
C ALA A 220 -1.01 10.70 -2.41
N ARG A 221 -0.74 11.18 -3.63
CA ARG A 221 -1.68 11.17 -4.76
C ARG A 221 -1.26 10.13 -5.79
N LEU A 222 -2.23 9.43 -6.37
CA LEU A 222 -2.00 8.47 -7.44
C LEU A 222 -1.30 9.15 -8.63
N GLU A 223 -0.14 8.61 -9.02
CA GLU A 223 0.67 9.07 -10.14
C GLU A 223 0.53 8.16 -11.34
N SER A 224 0.55 6.86 -11.14
CA SER A 224 0.44 5.89 -12.23
C SER A 224 -0.23 4.60 -11.81
N VAL A 225 -0.80 3.90 -12.79
CA VAL A 225 -1.46 2.59 -12.65
C VAL A 225 -0.89 1.63 -13.67
N LYS A 226 -0.56 0.42 -13.24
CA LYS A 226 -0.19 -0.71 -14.09
C LYS A 226 -1.19 -1.84 -13.87
N LEU A 227 -1.93 -2.19 -14.92
CA LEU A 227 -2.87 -3.32 -14.86
C LEU A 227 -2.14 -4.66 -14.92
N PRO A 228 -2.73 -5.75 -14.40
CA PRO A 228 -2.13 -7.08 -14.47
C PRO A 228 -1.87 -7.48 -15.93
N GLY A 229 -0.63 -7.90 -16.21
CA GLY A 229 -0.21 -8.29 -17.56
C GLY A 229 0.19 -7.15 -18.50
N ALA A 230 -0.02 -5.89 -18.13
CA ALA A 230 0.49 -4.75 -18.91
C ALA A 230 2.03 -4.66 -18.82
N ARG A 231 2.68 -4.28 -19.93
CA ARG A 231 4.13 -4.05 -19.94
C ARG A 231 4.48 -2.83 -19.10
N ASP A 232 3.78 -1.71 -19.32
CA ASP A 232 4.09 -0.42 -18.74
C ASP A 232 2.98 0.11 -17.85
N ALA A 233 3.37 0.96 -16.91
CA ALA A 233 2.43 1.74 -16.13
C ALA A 233 1.95 2.96 -16.93
N VAL A 234 0.66 3.29 -16.80
CA VAL A 234 0.09 4.48 -17.41
C VAL A 234 0.04 5.60 -16.39
N ARG A 235 0.62 6.75 -16.73
CA ARG A 235 0.56 7.95 -15.89
C ARG A 235 -0.86 8.52 -15.88
N VAL A 236 -1.30 8.85 -14.69
CA VAL A 236 -2.62 9.45 -14.42
C VAL A 236 -2.52 10.98 -14.27
N LEU A 237 -1.38 11.44 -13.73
CA LEU A 237 -1.07 12.87 -13.61
C LEU A 237 -0.17 13.30 -14.76
N PRO A 238 -0.32 14.55 -15.27
CA PRO A 238 0.70 15.14 -16.10
C PRO A 238 2.03 15.15 -15.34
N ALA A 239 3.14 14.98 -16.05
CA ALA A 239 4.46 15.12 -15.44
C ALA A 239 4.50 16.48 -14.70
N SER A 240 4.90 16.47 -13.42
CA SER A 240 5.20 17.73 -12.72
C SER A 240 6.24 18.46 -13.56
N PRO A 241 6.09 19.77 -13.86
CA PRO A 241 7.15 20.50 -14.52
C PRO A 241 8.42 20.28 -13.70
N ALA A 242 9.49 19.85 -14.36
CA ALA A 242 10.79 19.73 -13.72
C ALA A 242 11.08 21.08 -13.06
N THR A 243 11.29 21.09 -11.75
CA THR A 243 11.80 22.28 -11.05
C THR A 243 13.16 22.56 -11.67
N THR A 244 13.21 23.50 -12.59
CA THR A 244 14.47 24.06 -13.09
C THR A 244 15.11 24.69 -11.88
N ALA A 245 16.14 24.04 -11.35
CA ALA A 245 16.99 24.63 -10.33
C ALA A 245 17.65 25.86 -10.95
N ALA A 246 17.31 27.04 -10.41
CA ALA A 246 18.04 28.26 -10.60
C ALA A 246 19.09 28.41 -9.50
#